data_7389211b7b593a0b6ab4cdd4aa6ebb42
#
_entry.id   7389211b7b593a0b6ab4cdd4aa6ebb42
#
_cell.length_a   1.000
_cell.length_b   1.000
_cell.length_c   1.000
_cell.angle_alpha   90.00
_cell.angle_beta   90.00
_cell.angle_gamma   90.00
#
_symmetry.space_group_name_H-M   'P 1'
#
loop_
_entity.id
_entity.type
_entity.pdbx_description
1 polymer ?
#
loop_
_entity_poly.entity_id
_entity_poly.type
_entity_poly.pdbx_seq_one_letter_code
_entity_poly.pdbx_strand_id
1 'polypeptide(L)'
;MHEGRLRTGLRIAVSTAIGLSLALTANYLALAQPGQTSPARDPDSAPPYPLEGEAVSKPPAALATPHTVACSESWKDSSHLKLAMSFGFRNVTATKVEVKDGTKVPASVIFPDDPQQRLEVWWKNASSGTYLIVITGQSDWTAPGGLHLGLALAELEKLNHKSFKLKGFDKNGIATISDWSGGELASLAGGCNSGVSLRADPKVSAKIIGALSPNKEYASSNPQMRAAKPIVSEILIGYPTDAPATEAAPQPLTQQRASEDCWMEIEHGAKSLPLDKRAKLVDKCVKDKMSGAK
;
A
#
# COMPACT_ATOMS: atom_id res chain seq x y z
N MET A 1 -11.29 12.64 58.88
CA MET A 1 -10.08 13.36 59.38
C MET A 1 -9.00 13.19 58.32
N HIS A 2 -8.42 14.35 57.93
CA HIS A 2 -7.27 14.59 57.00
C HIS A 2 -7.51 14.35 55.52
N GLU A 3 -7.79 15.35 54.87
CA GLU A 3 -7.30 16.36 53.92
C GLU A 3 -5.88 16.15 53.46
N GLY A 4 -5.68 16.21 52.11
CA GLY A 4 -4.40 16.26 51.44
C GLY A 4 -4.59 16.72 49.99
N ARG A 5 -4.83 18.06 49.81
CA ARG A 5 -4.72 18.73 48.52
C ARG A 5 -3.27 18.74 48.05
N LEU A 6 -3.04 18.55 46.77
CA LEU A 6 -1.95 19.26 46.07
C LEU A 6 -2.33 19.44 44.60
N ARG A 7 -2.62 20.69 44.23
CA ARG A 7 -2.71 21.22 42.87
C ARG A 7 -1.30 21.56 42.45
N THR A 8 -0.92 21.14 41.25
CA THR A 8 0.19 21.81 40.53
C THR A 8 -0.23 22.02 39.10
N GLY A 9 -0.56 23.24 38.77
CA GLY A 9 -0.84 23.68 37.40
C GLY A 9 0.45 23.95 36.67
N LEU A 10 0.60 23.38 35.45
CA LEU A 10 1.65 23.73 34.51
C LEU A 10 1.01 24.59 33.41
N ARG A 11 1.31 25.89 33.45
CA ARG A 11 1.00 26.84 32.38
C ARG A 11 2.07 26.72 31.31
N ILE A 12 1.69 26.33 30.11
CA ILE A 12 2.57 26.42 28.93
C ILE A 12 2.21 27.72 28.21
N ALA A 13 3.19 28.62 28.15
CA ALA A 13 3.12 29.87 27.42
C ALA A 13 3.23 29.63 25.93
N VAL A 14 2.27 30.15 25.17
CA VAL A 14 2.30 30.19 23.70
C VAL A 14 3.10 31.44 23.30
N SER A 15 4.26 31.24 22.71
CA SER A 15 5.05 32.29 22.05
C SER A 15 4.70 32.37 20.58
N THR A 16 3.98 33.41 20.21
CA THR A 16 3.77 33.81 18.80
C THR A 16 5.00 34.52 18.28
N ALA A 17 5.73 33.89 17.36
CA ALA A 17 6.77 34.51 16.56
C ALA A 17 6.19 34.95 15.21
N ILE A 18 6.04 36.29 15.05
CA ILE A 18 5.69 36.92 13.77
C ILE A 18 6.98 37.03 12.97
N GLY A 19 7.10 36.22 11.94
CA GLY A 19 8.20 36.29 10.97
C GLY A 19 7.86 37.22 9.79
N LEU A 20 8.51 38.33 9.72
CA LEU A 20 8.45 39.33 8.65
C LEU A 20 9.23 38.82 7.43
N SER A 21 8.54 38.45 6.34
CA SER A 21 9.18 38.08 5.07
C SER A 21 9.48 39.31 4.24
N LEU A 22 10.77 39.64 4.11
CA LEU A 22 11.28 40.61 3.14
C LEU A 22 11.32 39.94 1.75
N ALA A 23 10.56 40.49 0.81
CA ALA A 23 10.66 40.17 -0.61
C ALA A 23 11.84 40.93 -1.20
N LEU A 24 12.88 40.22 -1.60
CA LEU A 24 13.97 40.75 -2.43
C LEU A 24 13.65 40.55 -3.91
N THR A 25 13.25 41.60 -4.59
CA THR A 25 13.16 41.66 -6.05
C THR A 25 14.57 41.91 -6.62
N ALA A 26 15.14 40.88 -7.25
CA ALA A 26 16.36 41.00 -8.03
C ALA A 26 16.01 41.40 -9.46
N ASN A 27 16.30 42.67 -9.81
CA ASN A 27 16.31 43.16 -11.19
C ASN A 27 17.58 42.63 -11.90
N TYR A 28 17.40 41.73 -12.86
CA TYR A 28 18.47 41.38 -13.80
C TYR A 28 18.53 42.41 -14.94
N LEU A 29 19.54 43.25 -14.93
CA LEU A 29 19.94 44.07 -16.10
C LEU A 29 20.52 43.12 -17.15
N ALA A 30 19.89 43.06 -18.30
CA ALA A 30 20.45 42.44 -19.50
C ALA A 30 21.55 43.31 -20.07
N LEU A 31 22.80 42.86 -19.98
CA LEU A 31 23.92 43.43 -20.71
C LEU A 31 23.93 42.87 -22.13
N ALA A 32 23.68 43.73 -23.10
CA ALA A 32 23.82 43.43 -24.52
C ALA A 32 25.30 43.23 -24.86
N GLN A 33 25.62 42.04 -25.41
CA GLN A 33 26.93 41.79 -26.02
C GLN A 33 26.91 42.18 -27.51
N PRO A 34 27.87 42.91 -28.02
CA PRO A 34 27.98 43.21 -29.45
C PRO A 34 28.74 42.13 -30.20
N GLY A 35 28.14 41.65 -31.30
CA GLY A 35 28.84 41.24 -32.51
C GLY A 35 29.61 39.94 -32.50
N GLN A 36 28.90 38.82 -32.81
CA GLN A 36 29.55 37.70 -33.49
C GLN A 36 28.98 37.60 -34.91
N THR A 37 29.83 37.97 -35.89
CA THR A 37 29.57 37.76 -37.32
C THR A 37 29.60 36.26 -37.61
N SER A 38 28.47 35.71 -38.02
CA SER A 38 28.38 34.35 -38.54
C SER A 38 29.08 34.26 -39.89
N PRO A 39 29.85 33.18 -40.17
CA PRO A 39 30.37 32.94 -41.48
C PRO A 39 29.25 32.62 -42.48
N ALA A 40 29.35 33.15 -43.68
CA ALA A 40 28.42 32.97 -44.78
C ALA A 40 28.21 31.46 -45.06
N ARG A 41 26.98 31.04 -45.05
CA ARG A 41 26.57 29.68 -45.39
C ARG A 41 26.49 29.54 -46.93
N ASP A 42 27.19 28.53 -47.48
CA ASP A 42 27.16 28.15 -48.87
C ASP A 42 25.73 27.77 -49.31
N PRO A 43 25.19 28.31 -50.41
CA PRO A 43 23.79 28.10 -50.78
C PRO A 43 23.43 26.75 -51.38
N ASP A 44 24.40 25.80 -51.48
CA ASP A 44 24.19 24.58 -52.31
C ASP A 44 24.20 23.24 -51.53
N SER A 45 24.06 23.26 -50.22
CA SER A 45 24.06 22.00 -49.44
C SER A 45 23.01 21.96 -48.32
N ALA A 46 21.73 21.98 -48.68
CA ALA A 46 20.68 21.56 -47.76
C ALA A 46 19.52 20.88 -48.51
N PRO A 47 19.23 19.61 -48.27
CA PRO A 47 17.99 19.03 -48.71
C PRO A 47 16.82 19.64 -47.93
N PRO A 48 15.66 19.82 -48.57
CA PRO A 48 14.48 20.40 -47.90
C PRO A 48 13.84 19.34 -47.00
N TYR A 49 14.16 19.39 -45.70
CA TYR A 49 13.30 18.76 -44.73
C TYR A 49 12.31 19.83 -44.20
N PRO A 50 11.00 19.62 -44.36
CA PRO A 50 10.03 20.46 -43.69
C PRO A 50 10.13 20.23 -42.20
N LEU A 51 10.60 21.24 -41.47
CA LEU A 51 10.40 21.32 -40.03
C LEU A 51 8.92 21.70 -39.77
N GLU A 52 8.02 20.77 -40.00
CA GLU A 52 6.72 20.83 -39.34
C GLU A 52 6.96 20.65 -37.87
N GLY A 53 6.69 21.70 -37.11
CA GLY A 53 6.65 21.64 -35.66
C GLY A 53 5.53 20.72 -35.22
N GLU A 54 5.81 19.44 -35.10
CA GLU A 54 4.97 18.56 -34.31
C GLU A 54 4.98 19.09 -32.89
N ALA A 55 3.87 19.73 -32.53
CA ALA A 55 3.54 19.93 -31.15
C ALA A 55 3.66 18.55 -30.48
N VAL A 56 4.66 18.39 -29.59
CA VAL A 56 4.78 17.23 -28.72
C VAL A 56 3.47 17.20 -27.93
N SER A 57 2.50 16.49 -28.48
CA SER A 57 1.29 16.17 -27.76
C SER A 57 1.73 15.37 -26.55
N LYS A 58 1.53 15.97 -25.36
CA LYS A 58 1.63 15.26 -24.08
C LYS A 58 0.99 13.89 -24.30
N PRO A 59 1.71 12.78 -24.04
CA PRO A 59 1.13 11.46 -24.19
C PRO A 59 -0.22 11.47 -23.48
N PRO A 60 -1.30 10.95 -24.08
CA PRO A 60 -2.57 10.82 -23.39
C PRO A 60 -2.23 10.09 -22.09
N ALA A 61 -2.69 10.65 -20.96
CA ALA A 61 -2.57 9.99 -19.68
C ALA A 61 -3.06 8.55 -19.92
N ALA A 62 -2.14 7.58 -19.86
CA ALA A 62 -2.50 6.19 -20.00
C ALA A 62 -3.64 6.00 -19.00
N LEU A 63 -4.82 5.63 -19.49
CA LEU A 63 -5.93 5.24 -18.64
C LEU A 63 -5.34 4.15 -17.76
N ALA A 64 -5.06 4.49 -16.49
CA ALA A 64 -4.49 3.56 -15.55
C ALA A 64 -5.43 2.36 -15.56
N THR A 65 -4.94 1.22 -16.05
CA THR A 65 -5.69 -0.03 -15.94
C THR A 65 -5.92 -0.22 -14.45
N PRO A 66 -7.17 -0.37 -14.02
CA PRO A 66 -7.46 -0.48 -12.61
C PRO A 66 -6.64 -1.65 -12.06
N HIS A 67 -5.81 -1.39 -11.06
CA HIS A 67 -5.02 -2.41 -10.39
C HIS A 67 -5.99 -3.35 -9.68
N THR A 68 -6.07 -4.61 -10.11
CA THR A 68 -7.00 -5.58 -9.55
C THR A 68 -6.24 -6.76 -8.96
N VAL A 69 -6.53 -7.07 -7.71
CA VAL A 69 -6.14 -8.32 -7.06
C VAL A 69 -7.13 -9.39 -7.47
N ALA A 70 -6.66 -10.54 -7.94
CA ALA A 70 -7.48 -11.70 -8.22
C ALA A 70 -7.24 -12.79 -7.17
N CYS A 71 -8.30 -13.56 -6.82
CA CYS A 71 -8.15 -14.77 -6.02
C CYS A 71 -7.66 -15.91 -6.92
N SER A 72 -6.39 -15.90 -7.29
CA SER A 72 -5.79 -16.88 -8.19
C SER A 72 -4.59 -17.57 -7.54
N GLU A 73 -4.22 -18.73 -8.05
CA GLU A 73 -3.03 -19.45 -7.61
C GLU A 73 -1.76 -18.59 -7.79
N SER A 74 -1.70 -17.72 -8.81
CA SER A 74 -0.56 -16.84 -9.03
C SER A 74 -0.36 -15.85 -7.88
N TRP A 75 -1.43 -15.38 -7.26
CA TRP A 75 -1.36 -14.55 -6.06
C TRP A 75 -1.14 -15.38 -4.80
N LYS A 76 -1.84 -16.53 -4.66
CA LYS A 76 -1.73 -17.43 -3.51
C LYS A 76 -0.30 -17.94 -3.33
N ASP A 77 0.32 -18.41 -4.42
CA ASP A 77 1.67 -18.99 -4.43
C ASP A 77 2.72 -17.97 -4.88
N SER A 78 2.45 -16.70 -4.65
CA SER A 78 3.37 -15.62 -4.98
C SER A 78 4.60 -15.60 -4.06
N SER A 79 5.60 -14.84 -4.48
CA SER A 79 6.80 -14.55 -3.70
C SER A 79 7.29 -13.13 -3.99
N HIS A 80 8.15 -12.62 -3.13
CA HIS A 80 8.79 -11.32 -3.35
C HIS A 80 9.43 -11.25 -4.75
N LEU A 81 10.16 -12.29 -5.15
CA LEU A 81 10.80 -12.33 -6.46
C LEU A 81 9.79 -12.30 -7.61
N LYS A 82 8.72 -13.09 -7.53
CA LYS A 82 7.65 -13.08 -8.55
C LYS A 82 6.99 -11.71 -8.68
N LEU A 83 6.73 -11.05 -7.55
CA LEU A 83 6.20 -9.68 -7.55
C LEU A 83 7.19 -8.69 -8.18
N ALA A 84 8.49 -8.78 -7.80
CA ALA A 84 9.52 -7.92 -8.37
C ALA A 84 9.71 -8.12 -9.88
N MET A 85 9.56 -9.35 -10.37
CA MET A 85 9.56 -9.64 -11.81
C MET A 85 8.33 -9.08 -12.53
N SER A 86 7.15 -9.10 -11.88
CA SER A 86 5.89 -8.65 -12.48
C SER A 86 5.73 -7.13 -12.45
N PHE A 87 6.13 -6.47 -11.37
CA PHE A 87 5.94 -5.03 -11.15
C PHE A 87 7.22 -4.21 -11.32
N GLY A 88 8.36 -4.87 -11.51
CA GLY A 88 9.68 -4.25 -11.59
C GLY A 88 10.40 -4.20 -10.24
N PHE A 89 11.69 -4.54 -10.23
CA PHE A 89 12.52 -4.64 -9.02
C PHE A 89 12.64 -3.33 -8.22
N ARG A 90 12.44 -2.19 -8.85
CA ARG A 90 12.46 -0.89 -8.15
C ARG A 90 11.14 -0.57 -7.47
N ASN A 91 10.07 -1.21 -7.91
CA ASN A 91 8.70 -0.95 -7.47
C ASN A 91 8.24 -1.93 -6.39
N VAL A 92 9.08 -2.90 -5.99
CA VAL A 92 8.75 -3.87 -4.94
C VAL A 92 9.83 -3.86 -3.88
N THR A 93 9.43 -3.58 -2.65
CA THR A 93 10.34 -3.50 -1.50
C THR A 93 9.97 -4.55 -0.47
N ALA A 94 10.98 -5.28 -0.01
CA ALA A 94 10.84 -6.17 1.14
C ALA A 94 10.77 -5.39 2.45
N THR A 95 9.90 -5.79 3.36
CA THR A 95 9.72 -5.18 4.67
C THR A 95 9.24 -6.19 5.71
N LYS A 96 9.08 -5.73 6.95
CA LYS A 96 8.37 -6.46 8.00
C LYS A 96 7.27 -5.57 8.55
N VAL A 97 6.07 -6.11 8.64
CA VAL A 97 4.91 -5.41 9.19
C VAL A 97 4.67 -5.91 10.61
N GLU A 98 4.46 -5.00 11.53
CA GLU A 98 4.11 -5.34 12.91
C GLU A 98 2.59 -5.51 13.02
N VAL A 99 2.16 -6.67 13.51
CA VAL A 99 0.76 -6.97 13.77
C VAL A 99 0.38 -6.63 15.20
N LYS A 100 -0.92 -6.69 15.53
CA LYS A 100 -1.47 -6.18 16.81
C LYS A 100 -0.85 -6.78 18.08
N ASP A 101 -0.30 -7.97 18.02
CA ASP A 101 0.38 -8.64 19.12
C ASP A 101 1.89 -8.31 19.23
N GLY A 102 2.40 -7.42 18.37
CA GLY A 102 3.80 -7.05 18.29
C GLY A 102 4.66 -8.01 17.45
N THR A 103 4.08 -9.07 16.92
CA THR A 103 4.78 -9.98 16.00
C THR A 103 5.10 -9.28 14.69
N LYS A 104 6.28 -9.52 14.13
CA LYS A 104 6.70 -8.98 12.83
C LYS A 104 6.55 -10.03 11.75
N VAL A 105 5.67 -9.76 10.81
CA VAL A 105 5.39 -10.63 9.65
C VAL A 105 6.19 -10.13 8.44
N PRO A 106 6.91 -11.00 7.72
CA PRO A 106 7.57 -10.61 6.48
C PRO A 106 6.55 -10.20 5.42
N ALA A 107 6.86 -9.15 4.68
CA ALA A 107 5.97 -8.58 3.68
C ALA A 107 6.74 -7.99 2.49
N SER A 108 6.05 -7.79 1.38
CA SER A 108 6.50 -6.97 0.27
C SER A 108 5.51 -5.85 0.04
N VAL A 109 6.03 -4.67 -0.27
CA VAL A 109 5.23 -3.51 -0.67
C VAL A 109 5.46 -3.25 -2.14
N ILE A 110 4.40 -3.29 -2.91
CA ILE A 110 4.38 -2.92 -4.33
C ILE A 110 4.11 -1.41 -4.38
N PHE A 111 4.87 -0.68 -5.19
CA PHE A 111 4.84 0.78 -5.33
C PHE A 111 4.90 1.52 -3.99
N PRO A 112 5.98 1.34 -3.19
CA PRO A 112 6.07 1.91 -1.84
C PRO A 112 6.00 3.45 -1.82
N ASP A 113 6.45 4.10 -2.89
CA ASP A 113 6.55 5.56 -3.00
C ASP A 113 5.33 6.20 -3.67
N ASP A 114 4.37 5.40 -4.15
CA ASP A 114 3.12 5.88 -4.74
C ASP A 114 1.92 5.45 -3.87
N PRO A 115 1.32 6.36 -3.08
CA PRO A 115 0.21 6.04 -2.20
C PRO A 115 -1.03 5.48 -2.90
N GLN A 116 -1.26 5.84 -4.17
CA GLN A 116 -2.42 5.38 -4.94
C GLN A 116 -2.21 3.97 -5.50
N GLN A 117 -0.97 3.62 -5.82
CA GLN A 117 -0.65 2.30 -6.36
C GLN A 117 -0.13 1.33 -5.30
N ARG A 118 -0.01 1.78 -4.04
CA ARG A 118 0.55 0.98 -2.96
C ARG A 118 -0.29 -0.25 -2.64
N LEU A 119 0.35 -1.43 -2.63
CA LEU A 119 -0.23 -2.69 -2.18
C LEU A 119 0.75 -3.43 -1.27
N GLU A 120 0.26 -4.03 -0.20
CA GLU A 120 1.07 -4.86 0.68
C GLU A 120 0.73 -6.35 0.50
N VAL A 121 1.75 -7.18 0.42
CA VAL A 121 1.61 -8.64 0.39
C VAL A 121 2.40 -9.23 1.55
N TRP A 122 1.71 -9.88 2.48
CA TRP A 122 2.30 -10.49 3.68
C TRP A 122 2.52 -11.97 3.43
N TRP A 123 3.63 -12.50 3.92
CA TRP A 123 4.09 -13.84 3.60
C TRP A 123 3.86 -14.83 4.74
N LYS A 124 3.55 -16.09 4.39
CA LYS A 124 3.55 -17.23 5.32
C LYS A 124 4.97 -17.63 5.72
N ASN A 125 5.90 -17.56 4.76
CA ASN A 125 7.30 -17.84 4.93
C ASN A 125 8.11 -16.54 4.83
N ALA A 126 9.43 -16.61 4.82
CA ALA A 126 10.29 -15.42 4.79
C ALA A 126 10.00 -14.47 3.61
N SER A 127 9.65 -15.02 2.42
CA SER A 127 9.45 -14.24 1.20
C SER A 127 8.45 -14.85 0.21
N SER A 128 7.69 -15.87 0.62
CA SER A 128 6.82 -16.63 -0.26
C SER A 128 5.58 -17.20 0.42
N GLY A 129 4.61 -17.60 -0.42
CA GLY A 129 3.30 -18.08 0.05
C GLY A 129 2.51 -16.93 0.68
N THR A 130 1.57 -16.40 -0.06
CA THR A 130 0.77 -15.26 0.42
C THR A 130 -0.07 -15.63 1.63
N TYR A 131 0.13 -14.90 2.72
CA TYR A 131 -0.70 -14.95 3.91
C TYR A 131 -1.89 -14.01 3.77
N LEU A 132 -1.60 -12.72 3.53
CA LEU A 132 -2.61 -11.69 3.28
C LEU A 132 -2.15 -10.76 2.17
N ILE A 133 -3.11 -10.22 1.43
CA ILE A 133 -2.94 -9.02 0.60
C ILE A 133 -3.72 -7.92 1.29
N VAL A 134 -3.08 -6.76 1.48
CA VAL A 134 -3.64 -5.64 2.24
C VAL A 134 -3.75 -4.41 1.36
N ILE A 135 -4.97 -3.92 1.18
CA ILE A 135 -5.30 -2.68 0.48
C ILE A 135 -5.69 -1.65 1.54
N THR A 136 -4.92 -0.59 1.68
CA THR A 136 -5.12 0.44 2.70
C THR A 136 -4.61 1.82 2.25
N GLY A 137 -4.86 2.86 3.05
CA GLY A 137 -4.37 4.22 2.78
C GLY A 137 -5.14 4.93 1.67
N GLN A 138 -4.47 5.27 0.58
CA GLN A 138 -5.03 5.92 -0.60
C GLN A 138 -5.00 5.01 -1.84
N SER A 139 -4.78 3.72 -1.63
CA SER A 139 -4.63 2.74 -2.70
C SER A 139 -5.87 2.67 -3.59
N ASP A 140 -5.69 2.64 -4.89
CA ASP A 140 -6.75 2.46 -5.91
C ASP A 140 -6.93 1.00 -6.34
N TRP A 141 -6.22 0.08 -5.70
CA TRP A 141 -6.38 -1.33 -5.94
C TRP A 141 -7.80 -1.79 -5.61
N THR A 142 -8.33 -2.65 -6.49
CA THR A 142 -9.63 -3.29 -6.30
C THR A 142 -9.46 -4.77 -6.01
N ALA A 143 -10.30 -5.29 -5.13
CA ALA A 143 -10.40 -6.72 -4.85
C ALA A 143 -11.58 -7.35 -5.62
N PRO A 144 -11.66 -8.70 -5.72
CA PRO A 144 -12.78 -9.37 -6.35
C PRO A 144 -14.13 -8.95 -5.75
N GLY A 145 -15.17 -8.99 -6.56
CA GLY A 145 -16.51 -8.52 -6.16
C GLY A 145 -16.65 -7.00 -6.16
N GLY A 146 -15.68 -6.27 -6.72
CA GLY A 146 -15.73 -4.80 -6.79
C GLY A 146 -15.39 -4.09 -5.49
N LEU A 147 -14.77 -4.80 -4.55
CA LEU A 147 -14.31 -4.21 -3.28
C LEU A 147 -13.16 -3.23 -3.52
N HIS A 148 -13.30 -1.99 -3.04
CA HIS A 148 -12.25 -0.95 -3.07
C HIS A 148 -12.39 -0.01 -1.87
N LEU A 149 -11.35 0.77 -1.59
CA LEU A 149 -11.40 1.77 -0.53
C LEU A 149 -12.42 2.86 -0.85
N GLY A 150 -13.01 3.46 0.18
CA GLY A 150 -13.98 4.54 0.03
C GLY A 150 -15.42 4.11 -0.24
N LEU A 151 -15.70 2.81 -0.50
CA LEU A 151 -17.08 2.33 -0.61
C LEU A 151 -17.87 2.66 0.65
N ALA A 152 -19.04 3.28 0.48
CA ALA A 152 -19.96 3.52 1.56
C ALA A 152 -20.65 2.21 2.03
N LEU A 153 -21.07 2.18 3.29
CA LEU A 153 -21.75 1.00 3.87
C LEU A 153 -22.91 0.48 3.01
N ALA A 154 -23.70 1.40 2.43
CA ALA A 154 -24.85 1.02 1.57
C ALA A 154 -24.42 0.42 0.22
N GLU A 155 -23.28 0.85 -0.32
CA GLU A 155 -22.71 0.27 -1.55
C GLU A 155 -22.14 -1.12 -1.27
N LEU A 156 -21.51 -1.27 -0.12
CA LEU A 156 -21.01 -2.57 0.34
C LEU A 156 -22.16 -3.59 0.56
N GLU A 157 -23.30 -3.14 1.12
CA GLU A 157 -24.52 -3.98 1.19
C GLU A 157 -25.02 -4.41 -0.20
N LYS A 158 -24.98 -3.52 -1.19
CA LYS A 158 -25.36 -3.86 -2.57
C LYS A 158 -24.42 -4.90 -3.17
N LEU A 159 -23.10 -4.77 -2.99
CA LEU A 159 -22.13 -5.75 -3.46
C LEU A 159 -22.31 -7.11 -2.76
N ASN A 160 -22.66 -7.11 -1.49
CA ASN A 160 -22.88 -8.33 -0.72
C ASN A 160 -24.25 -8.97 -1.00
N HIS A 161 -25.17 -8.26 -1.67
CA HIS A 161 -26.58 -8.64 -1.90
C HIS A 161 -27.38 -8.96 -0.63
N LYS A 162 -26.81 -8.72 0.54
CA LYS A 162 -27.41 -8.96 1.85
C LYS A 162 -26.88 -7.99 2.89
N SER A 163 -27.69 -7.73 3.93
CA SER A 163 -27.21 -7.11 5.16
C SER A 163 -26.24 -8.07 5.85
N PHE A 164 -25.20 -7.51 6.43
CA PHE A 164 -24.13 -8.24 7.10
C PHE A 164 -23.93 -7.72 8.54
N LYS A 165 -23.09 -8.37 9.33
CA LYS A 165 -22.77 -7.97 10.70
C LYS A 165 -21.41 -7.34 10.77
N LEU A 166 -21.28 -6.34 11.62
CA LEU A 166 -20.01 -5.68 11.92
C LEU A 166 -19.96 -5.33 13.40
N LYS A 167 -18.76 -5.32 13.94
CA LYS A 167 -18.51 -4.80 15.30
C LYS A 167 -18.67 -3.28 15.31
N GLY A 168 -18.97 -2.72 16.47
CA GLY A 168 -18.99 -1.27 16.62
C GLY A 168 -17.59 -0.66 16.50
N PHE A 169 -17.52 0.67 16.60
CA PHE A 169 -16.28 1.41 16.40
C PHE A 169 -15.33 1.31 17.60
N ASP A 170 -14.06 1.08 17.31
CA ASP A 170 -12.98 1.17 18.28
C ASP A 170 -12.62 2.64 18.59
N LYS A 171 -11.62 2.84 19.45
CA LYS A 171 -11.09 4.17 19.81
C LYS A 171 -10.56 4.99 18.63
N ASN A 172 -10.24 4.34 17.51
CA ASN A 172 -9.75 4.96 16.28
C ASN A 172 -10.89 5.23 15.28
N GLY A 173 -12.15 4.93 15.63
CA GLY A 173 -13.30 5.05 14.75
C GLY A 173 -13.34 3.97 13.66
N ILE A 174 -12.78 2.79 13.93
CA ILE A 174 -12.75 1.65 13.01
C ILE A 174 -13.75 0.60 13.46
N ALA A 175 -14.61 0.18 12.54
CA ALA A 175 -15.51 -0.96 12.66
C ALA A 175 -15.04 -2.07 11.72
N THR A 176 -15.10 -3.33 12.16
CA THR A 176 -14.68 -4.48 11.35
C THR A 176 -15.88 -5.38 11.07
N ILE A 177 -16.03 -5.83 9.83
CA ILE A 177 -17.06 -6.80 9.47
C ILE A 177 -16.74 -8.12 10.15
N SER A 178 -17.72 -8.68 10.87
CA SER A 178 -17.61 -9.93 11.60
C SER A 178 -18.24 -11.11 10.86
N ASP A 179 -19.25 -10.86 10.04
CA ASP A 179 -19.98 -11.91 9.32
C ASP A 179 -20.69 -11.32 8.09
N TRP A 180 -20.42 -11.83 6.92
CA TRP A 180 -21.06 -11.44 5.67
C TRP A 180 -22.49 -12.00 5.52
N SER A 181 -22.96 -12.80 6.48
CA SER A 181 -24.30 -13.41 6.51
C SER A 181 -24.62 -14.27 5.26
N GLY A 182 -23.59 -14.91 4.70
CA GLY A 182 -23.71 -15.72 3.49
C GLY A 182 -24.06 -14.93 2.23
N GLY A 183 -23.67 -13.63 2.16
CA GLY A 183 -23.73 -12.84 0.95
C GLY A 183 -22.56 -13.12 0.01
N GLU A 184 -22.53 -12.45 -1.16
CA GLU A 184 -21.52 -12.63 -2.22
C GLU A 184 -20.08 -12.40 -1.74
N LEU A 185 -19.89 -11.51 -0.78
CA LEU A 185 -18.56 -11.18 -0.26
C LEU A 185 -18.06 -12.15 0.82
N ALA A 186 -18.88 -13.14 1.23
CA ALA A 186 -18.47 -14.19 2.16
C ALA A 186 -17.38 -15.10 1.60
N SER A 187 -17.43 -15.35 0.29
CA SER A 187 -16.42 -16.12 -0.43
C SER A 187 -16.22 -15.48 -1.80
N LEU A 188 -15.07 -14.89 -2.02
CA LEU A 188 -14.78 -14.21 -3.27
C LEU A 188 -14.51 -15.21 -4.41
N ALA A 189 -14.83 -14.82 -5.64
CA ALA A 189 -14.57 -15.64 -6.82
C ALA A 189 -13.07 -16.03 -6.87
N GLY A 190 -12.79 -17.33 -6.98
CA GLY A 190 -11.44 -17.88 -6.89
C GLY A 190 -11.04 -18.41 -5.51
N GLY A 191 -11.99 -18.39 -4.53
CA GLY A 191 -11.88 -19.12 -3.26
C GLY A 191 -11.08 -18.44 -2.16
N CYS A 192 -10.80 -17.13 -2.26
CA CYS A 192 -10.23 -16.37 -1.13
C CYS A 192 -11.33 -15.72 -0.27
N ASN A 193 -10.96 -15.35 0.94
CA ASN A 193 -11.81 -14.68 1.91
C ASN A 193 -11.47 -13.20 2.00
N SER A 194 -12.46 -12.35 2.26
CA SER A 194 -12.26 -10.93 2.52
C SER A 194 -12.46 -10.58 3.99
N GLY A 195 -11.53 -9.81 4.55
CA GLY A 195 -11.74 -9.03 5.76
C GLY A 195 -11.87 -7.56 5.39
N VAL A 196 -12.85 -6.85 5.95
CA VAL A 196 -13.06 -5.43 5.63
C VAL A 196 -13.21 -4.64 6.92
N SER A 197 -12.48 -3.54 6.99
CA SER A 197 -12.60 -2.53 8.05
C SER A 197 -13.18 -1.24 7.47
N LEU A 198 -14.08 -0.62 8.21
CA LEU A 198 -14.72 0.64 7.84
C LEU A 198 -14.33 1.72 8.85
N ARG A 199 -14.09 2.92 8.35
CA ARG A 199 -13.86 4.10 9.17
C ARG A 199 -15.09 4.99 9.18
N ALA A 200 -15.51 5.41 10.37
CA ALA A 200 -16.58 6.41 10.52
C ALA A 200 -16.19 7.74 9.85
N ASP A 201 -17.18 8.45 9.32
CA ASP A 201 -16.96 9.81 8.81
C ASP A 201 -16.45 10.71 9.97
N PRO A 202 -15.30 11.38 9.84
CA PRO A 202 -14.72 12.22 10.87
C PRO A 202 -15.60 13.43 11.25
N LYS A 203 -16.59 13.76 10.43
CA LYS A 203 -17.55 14.84 10.70
C LYS A 203 -18.72 14.39 11.58
N VAL A 204 -18.86 13.09 11.82
CA VAL A 204 -19.92 12.55 12.68
C VAL A 204 -19.58 12.76 14.15
N SER A 205 -20.58 13.12 14.95
CA SER A 205 -20.35 13.39 16.37
C SER A 205 -19.85 12.16 17.13
N ALA A 206 -18.95 12.39 18.10
CA ALA A 206 -18.43 11.34 18.97
C ALA A 206 -19.55 10.59 19.75
N LYS A 207 -20.69 11.23 19.98
CA LYS A 207 -21.86 10.62 20.62
C LYS A 207 -22.42 9.47 19.78
N ILE A 208 -22.52 9.63 18.45
CA ILE A 208 -23.00 8.57 17.55
C ILE A 208 -22.00 7.42 17.53
N ILE A 209 -20.72 7.72 17.39
CA ILE A 209 -19.65 6.71 17.38
C ILE A 209 -19.61 5.95 18.71
N GLY A 210 -19.64 6.64 19.84
CA GLY A 210 -19.58 6.04 21.18
C GLY A 210 -20.82 5.22 21.56
N ALA A 211 -21.96 5.40 20.87
CA ALA A 211 -23.13 4.56 21.05
C ALA A 211 -22.97 3.15 20.43
N LEU A 212 -21.98 2.97 19.58
CA LEU A 212 -21.70 1.73 18.85
C LEU A 212 -20.44 1.05 19.43
N SER A 213 -20.63 0.32 20.53
CA SER A 213 -19.54 -0.35 21.25
C SER A 213 -18.79 -1.37 20.37
N PRO A 214 -17.44 -1.39 20.37
CA PRO A 214 -16.64 -2.34 19.60
C PRO A 214 -16.81 -3.80 20.03
N ASN A 215 -17.35 -4.03 21.23
CA ASN A 215 -17.59 -5.37 21.77
C ASN A 215 -18.96 -5.94 21.41
N LYS A 216 -19.78 -5.19 20.66
CA LYS A 216 -21.11 -5.60 20.21
C LYS A 216 -21.16 -5.68 18.69
N GLU A 217 -21.98 -6.61 18.21
CA GLU A 217 -22.29 -6.74 16.79
C GLU A 217 -23.55 -5.95 16.45
N TYR A 218 -23.55 -5.37 15.27
CA TYR A 218 -24.65 -4.61 14.70
C TYR A 218 -24.87 -5.09 13.26
N ALA A 219 -26.14 -5.08 12.84
CA ALA A 219 -26.43 -5.25 11.43
C ALA A 219 -25.98 -4.01 10.64
N SER A 220 -25.53 -4.18 9.40
CA SER A 220 -25.20 -3.07 8.50
C SER A 220 -26.40 -2.17 8.24
N SER A 221 -27.63 -2.70 8.33
CA SER A 221 -28.89 -1.95 8.25
C SER A 221 -29.23 -1.13 9.52
N ASN A 222 -28.46 -1.25 10.60
CA ASN A 222 -28.72 -0.52 11.85
C ASN A 222 -28.70 1.00 11.63
N PRO A 223 -29.75 1.76 12.06
CA PRO A 223 -29.82 3.20 11.81
C PRO A 223 -28.65 4.01 12.39
N GLN A 224 -28.14 3.63 13.57
CA GLN A 224 -26.99 4.31 14.19
C GLN A 224 -25.70 4.03 13.40
N MET A 225 -25.52 2.79 12.91
CA MET A 225 -24.40 2.44 12.06
C MET A 225 -24.42 3.24 10.76
N ARG A 226 -25.58 3.38 10.12
CA ARG A 226 -25.77 4.22 8.93
C ARG A 226 -25.55 5.69 9.22
N ALA A 227 -25.96 6.18 10.40
CA ALA A 227 -25.73 7.57 10.83
C ALA A 227 -24.24 7.90 11.02
N ALA A 228 -23.41 6.91 11.31
CA ALA A 228 -21.96 7.04 11.38
C ALA A 228 -21.28 7.21 10.00
N LYS A 229 -22.03 6.99 8.89
CA LYS A 229 -21.57 7.11 7.50
C LYS A 229 -20.21 6.44 7.24
N PRO A 230 -20.02 5.18 7.65
CA PRO A 230 -18.73 4.57 7.53
C PRO A 230 -18.41 4.23 6.06
N ILE A 231 -17.12 4.34 5.73
CA ILE A 231 -16.56 3.97 4.43
C ILE A 231 -15.49 2.91 4.60
N VAL A 232 -15.28 2.09 3.59
CA VAL A 232 -14.21 1.08 3.57
C VAL A 232 -12.86 1.78 3.67
N SER A 233 -12.06 1.42 4.65
CA SER A 233 -10.73 1.99 4.93
C SER A 233 -9.60 0.97 4.84
N GLU A 234 -9.93 -0.33 4.87
CA GLU A 234 -8.96 -1.42 4.74
C GLU A 234 -9.64 -2.65 4.18
N ILE A 235 -8.97 -3.34 3.28
CA ILE A 235 -9.40 -4.63 2.73
C ILE A 235 -8.24 -5.62 2.90
N LEU A 236 -8.57 -6.77 3.49
CA LEU A 236 -7.66 -7.90 3.67
C LEU A 236 -8.15 -9.03 2.78
N ILE A 237 -7.27 -9.61 1.95
CA ILE A 237 -7.57 -10.78 1.15
C ILE A 237 -6.70 -11.91 1.64
N GLY A 238 -7.32 -12.95 2.17
CA GLY A 238 -6.67 -14.14 2.70
C GLY A 238 -7.09 -15.38 1.94
N TYR A 239 -6.18 -16.30 1.80
CA TYR A 239 -6.50 -17.61 1.23
C TYR A 239 -6.82 -18.58 2.36
N PRO A 240 -7.87 -19.42 2.23
CA PRO A 240 -8.14 -20.47 3.19
C PRO A 240 -6.86 -21.29 3.37
N THR A 241 -6.43 -21.43 4.60
CA THR A 241 -5.40 -22.43 4.91
C THR A 241 -6.09 -23.78 4.74
N ASP A 242 -5.71 -24.52 3.72
CA ASP A 242 -5.92 -25.96 3.76
C ASP A 242 -5.43 -26.41 5.14
N ALA A 243 -6.24 -27.17 5.88
CA ALA A 243 -6.14 -27.52 7.29
C ALA A 243 -4.74 -27.43 7.91
N PRO A 244 -4.56 -27.07 9.20
CA PRO A 244 -3.29 -26.67 9.76
C PRO A 244 -2.19 -27.56 9.22
N ALA A 245 -1.23 -26.99 8.52
CA ALA A 245 -0.05 -27.74 8.14
C ALA A 245 0.54 -28.24 9.46
N THR A 246 0.28 -29.48 9.76
CA THR A 246 1.09 -30.24 10.71
C THR A 246 2.51 -29.82 10.36
N GLU A 247 3.20 -29.18 11.32
CA GLU A 247 4.53 -28.61 11.23
C GLU A 247 5.31 -29.23 10.07
N ALA A 248 5.27 -28.54 8.92
CA ALA A 248 5.78 -29.10 7.68
C ALA A 248 7.26 -29.34 7.94
N ALA A 249 7.66 -30.60 7.90
CA ALA A 249 9.05 -31.01 7.97
C ALA A 249 9.86 -30.06 7.08
N PRO A 250 11.04 -29.58 7.54
CA PRO A 250 11.82 -28.61 6.82
C PRO A 250 12.00 -29.06 5.37
N GLN A 251 11.29 -28.37 4.47
CA GLN A 251 11.36 -28.69 3.04
C GLN A 251 12.80 -28.51 2.57
N PRO A 252 13.34 -29.42 1.74
CA PRO A 252 14.70 -29.27 1.24
C PRO A 252 14.88 -27.92 0.58
N LEU A 253 16.00 -27.26 0.85
CA LEU A 253 16.34 -25.96 0.28
C LEU A 253 16.45 -26.09 -1.24
N THR A 254 15.48 -25.60 -1.97
CA THR A 254 15.55 -25.52 -3.44
C THR A 254 16.32 -24.28 -3.85
N GLN A 255 16.94 -24.31 -5.04
CA GLN A 255 17.65 -23.15 -5.61
C GLN A 255 16.74 -21.91 -5.68
N GLN A 256 15.48 -22.10 -6.05
CA GLN A 256 14.50 -21.02 -6.10
C GLN A 256 14.31 -20.39 -4.72
N ARG A 257 14.08 -21.21 -3.70
CA ARG A 257 13.89 -20.73 -2.32
C ARG A 257 15.14 -20.06 -1.76
N ALA A 258 16.32 -20.62 -2.04
CA ALA A 258 17.58 -19.98 -1.68
C ALA A 258 17.74 -18.60 -2.35
N SER A 259 17.32 -18.49 -3.63
CA SER A 259 17.35 -17.23 -4.37
C SER A 259 16.42 -16.19 -3.78
N GLU A 260 15.19 -16.56 -3.42
CA GLU A 260 14.21 -15.68 -2.80
C GLU A 260 14.70 -15.17 -1.43
N ASP A 261 15.19 -16.06 -0.58
CA ASP A 261 15.75 -15.72 0.74
C ASP A 261 16.97 -14.79 0.63
N CYS A 262 17.88 -15.08 -0.29
CA CYS A 262 19.07 -14.26 -0.51
C CYS A 262 18.70 -12.87 -1.08
N TRP A 263 17.71 -12.81 -1.96
CA TRP A 263 17.23 -11.53 -2.48
C TRP A 263 16.67 -10.65 -1.37
N MET A 264 15.83 -11.20 -0.52
CA MET A 264 15.27 -10.50 0.66
C MET A 264 16.35 -9.98 1.59
N GLU A 265 17.35 -10.83 1.91
CA GLU A 265 18.44 -10.47 2.80
C GLU A 265 19.29 -9.32 2.24
N ILE A 266 19.59 -9.35 0.94
CA ILE A 266 20.40 -8.33 0.29
C ILE A 266 19.61 -7.03 0.09
N GLU A 267 18.32 -7.09 -0.22
CA GLU A 267 17.48 -5.89 -0.30
C GLU A 267 17.40 -5.13 1.02
N HIS A 268 17.36 -5.83 2.14
CA HIS A 268 17.41 -5.18 3.44
C HIS A 268 18.73 -4.46 3.72
N GLY A 269 19.86 -5.04 3.30
CA GLY A 269 21.18 -4.52 3.61
C GLY A 269 21.82 -3.61 2.56
N ALA A 270 21.38 -3.70 1.31
CA ALA A 270 22.09 -3.12 0.18
C ALA A 270 21.19 -2.32 -0.80
N LYS A 271 20.11 -1.71 -0.31
CA LYS A 271 19.16 -0.92 -1.11
C LYS A 271 19.81 0.16 -2.00
N SER A 272 20.91 0.74 -1.53
CA SER A 272 21.62 1.81 -2.25
C SER A 272 22.50 1.29 -3.40
N LEU A 273 22.72 -0.01 -3.49
CA LEU A 273 23.55 -0.58 -4.55
C LEU A 273 22.78 -0.70 -5.88
N PRO A 274 23.45 -0.49 -7.02
CA PRO A 274 22.89 -0.76 -8.34
C PRO A 274 22.43 -2.22 -8.47
N LEU A 275 21.41 -2.46 -9.31
CA LEU A 275 20.75 -3.76 -9.46
C LEU A 275 21.73 -4.87 -9.86
N ASP A 276 22.68 -4.57 -10.77
CA ASP A 276 23.72 -5.50 -11.22
C ASP A 276 24.64 -5.97 -10.08
N LYS A 277 24.96 -5.08 -9.14
CA LYS A 277 25.75 -5.41 -7.95
C LYS A 277 24.93 -6.25 -6.95
N ARG A 278 23.64 -5.91 -6.76
CA ARG A 278 22.75 -6.71 -5.92
C ARG A 278 22.58 -8.12 -6.46
N ALA A 279 22.36 -8.27 -7.78
CA ALA A 279 22.24 -9.58 -8.41
C ALA A 279 23.47 -10.47 -8.17
N LYS A 280 24.70 -9.93 -8.30
CA LYS A 280 25.93 -10.66 -7.99
C LYS A 280 26.04 -11.10 -6.54
N LEU A 281 25.54 -10.29 -5.61
CA LEU A 281 25.50 -10.66 -4.19
C LEU A 281 24.48 -11.77 -3.93
N VAL A 282 23.34 -11.73 -4.60
CA VAL A 282 22.31 -12.79 -4.55
C VAL A 282 22.90 -14.11 -5.07
N ASP A 283 23.54 -14.10 -6.24
CA ASP A 283 24.15 -15.31 -6.83
C ASP A 283 25.17 -15.93 -5.89
N LYS A 284 26.02 -15.11 -5.25
CA LYS A 284 26.97 -15.59 -4.25
C LYS A 284 26.27 -16.20 -3.04
N CYS A 285 25.27 -15.50 -2.45
CA CYS A 285 24.51 -15.98 -1.31
C CYS A 285 23.81 -17.31 -1.62
N VAL A 286 23.20 -17.44 -2.80
CA VAL A 286 22.54 -18.69 -3.23
C VAL A 286 23.54 -19.83 -3.31
N LYS A 287 24.70 -19.59 -3.90
CA LYS A 287 25.77 -20.59 -4.00
C LYS A 287 26.25 -21.04 -2.64
N ASP A 288 26.44 -20.09 -1.71
CA ASP A 288 26.89 -20.37 -0.34
C ASP A 288 25.82 -21.17 0.43
N LYS A 289 24.53 -20.80 0.35
CA LYS A 289 23.42 -21.54 0.97
C LYS A 289 23.26 -22.96 0.40
N MET A 290 23.38 -23.10 -0.91
CA MET A 290 23.24 -24.41 -1.58
C MET A 290 24.42 -25.34 -1.31
N SER A 291 25.61 -24.81 -1.07
CA SER A 291 26.81 -25.60 -0.72
C SER A 291 26.87 -25.98 0.75
N GLY A 292 25.93 -25.50 1.60
CA GLY A 292 25.96 -25.74 3.03
C GLY A 292 27.06 -24.98 3.77
N ALA A 293 27.73 -24.03 3.12
CA ALA A 293 28.68 -23.14 3.78
C ALA A 293 27.90 -22.16 4.69
N LYS A 294 28.24 -22.18 5.97
CA LYS A 294 27.71 -21.25 6.99
C LYS A 294 28.43 -19.92 6.91
#